data_376c053aaa6e0d77351c6021a2476a5a
#
_entry.id   376c053aaa6e0d77351c6021a2476a5a
#
_cell.length_a   1.000
_cell.length_b   1.000
_cell.length_c   1.000
_cell.angle_alpha   90.00
_cell.angle_beta   90.00
_cell.angle_gamma   90.00
#
_symmetry.space_group_name_H-M   'P 1'
#
loop_
_entity.id
_entity.type
_entity.pdbx_description
1 polymer ?
#
loop_
_entity_poly.entity_id
_entity_poly.type
_entity_poly.pdbx_seq_one_letter_code
_entity_poly.pdbx_strand_id
1 'polypeptide(L)'
;ASDMTVAVPKADTAGPEETAAPDAEPLPDAADAEPKKKFRSINFDALTELNPDIYAWIDMPGSIINYAVVQSEDKDEFYSDHAVDGSYYSGGSIFSQRYNKRDFSDPVTVLYGHNRKNGTMFATLNDFADPAYFEEHRTVYIYMSDAIYEYTVFAAYPHSSEHLLLCHDFTDEDEFNRYFDKLA
;
A
#
# COMPACT_ATOMS: atom_id res chain seq x y z
N ALA A 1 -10.87 -18.04 8.19
CA ALA A 1 -10.29 -16.71 8.34
C ALA A 1 -10.67 -15.95 7.08
N SER A 2 -11.23 -14.77 7.23
CA SER A 2 -11.52 -13.93 6.07
C SER A 2 -10.25 -13.15 5.78
N ASP A 3 -9.69 -13.33 4.59
CA ASP A 3 -8.57 -12.51 4.13
C ASP A 3 -9.13 -11.15 3.68
N MET A 4 -8.40 -10.10 3.97
CA MET A 4 -8.73 -8.76 3.50
C MET A 4 -7.75 -8.35 2.41
N THR A 5 -8.28 -7.76 1.36
CA THR A 5 -7.55 -7.35 0.16
C THR A 5 -7.58 -5.84 0.06
N VAL A 6 -6.44 -5.22 -0.16
CA VAL A 6 -6.31 -3.81 -0.51
C VAL A 6 -5.89 -3.71 -1.96
N ALA A 7 -6.76 -3.16 -2.80
CA ALA A 7 -6.41 -2.82 -4.17
C ALA A 7 -6.02 -1.33 -4.22
N VAL A 8 -4.86 -1.05 -4.79
CA VAL A 8 -4.28 0.30 -4.83
C VAL A 8 -4.18 0.72 -6.29
N PRO A 9 -4.98 1.70 -6.76
CA PRO A 9 -4.83 2.25 -8.08
C PRO A 9 -3.52 3.05 -8.19
N LYS A 10 -2.97 3.14 -9.41
CA LYS A 10 -1.72 3.83 -9.70
C LYS A 10 -1.76 5.27 -9.24
N ALA A 11 -0.74 5.70 -8.45
CA ALA A 11 -0.56 7.10 -8.09
C ALA A 11 -0.07 7.93 -9.29
N ASP A 12 -0.58 9.16 -9.44
CA ASP A 12 0.04 10.16 -10.33
C ASP A 12 1.41 10.53 -9.74
N THR A 13 2.47 10.15 -10.46
CA THR A 13 3.84 10.49 -10.09
C THR A 13 4.10 11.97 -10.38
N ALA A 14 4.11 12.81 -9.34
CA ALA A 14 4.76 14.10 -9.41
C ALA A 14 6.28 13.88 -9.35
N GLY A 15 6.95 13.90 -10.51
CA GLY A 15 8.40 13.84 -10.60
C GLY A 15 9.04 15.13 -10.05
N PRO A 16 10.30 15.09 -9.58
CA PRO A 16 11.01 16.28 -9.13
C PRO A 16 11.38 17.15 -10.34
N GLU A 17 10.83 18.35 -10.41
CA GLU A 17 11.23 19.36 -11.36
C GLU A 17 12.44 20.13 -10.78
N GLU A 18 13.61 19.83 -11.33
CA GLU A 18 14.85 20.58 -11.08
C GLU A 18 14.88 21.79 -12.00
N THR A 19 14.71 23.00 -11.46
CA THR A 19 15.03 24.25 -12.17
C THR A 19 15.90 25.16 -11.31
N ALA A 20 17.05 25.48 -11.90
CA ALA A 20 18.06 26.38 -11.37
C ALA A 20 17.58 27.83 -11.24
N ALA A 21 18.13 28.52 -10.23
CA ALA A 21 17.91 29.91 -9.87
C ALA A 21 18.26 30.92 -10.98
N PRO A 22 17.75 32.19 -10.89
CA PRO A 22 18.61 33.22 -10.32
C PRO A 22 17.94 34.23 -9.37
N ASP A 23 18.76 34.87 -8.59
CA ASP A 23 18.61 35.97 -7.63
C ASP A 23 17.36 36.87 -7.74
N ALA A 24 16.66 37.05 -6.59
CA ALA A 24 16.01 38.32 -6.21
C ALA A 24 15.66 38.31 -4.70
N GLU A 25 15.81 39.48 -4.11
CA GLU A 25 15.76 39.88 -2.71
C GLU A 25 14.46 39.54 -1.91
N PRO A 26 14.51 39.64 -0.55
CA PRO A 26 13.50 39.07 0.30
C PRO A 26 12.27 39.93 0.50
N LEU A 27 11.09 39.37 0.46
CA LEU A 27 9.84 39.94 0.93
C LEU A 27 9.30 39.13 2.12
N PRO A 28 8.57 39.77 3.05
CA PRO A 28 8.34 39.27 4.40
C PRO A 28 7.12 38.36 4.50
N ASP A 29 7.19 37.48 5.51
CA ASP A 29 6.07 36.77 6.18
C ASP A 29 5.24 35.82 5.32
N ALA A 30 5.65 34.56 5.32
CA ALA A 30 4.79 33.43 5.01
C ALA A 30 4.50 32.65 6.31
N ALA A 31 3.50 33.09 7.05
CA ALA A 31 2.76 32.23 7.96
C ALA A 31 1.82 31.37 7.11
N ASP A 32 2.30 30.20 6.67
CA ASP A 32 1.56 28.98 6.34
C ASP A 32 2.56 27.95 5.78
N ALA A 33 3.54 27.59 6.62
CA ALA A 33 4.32 26.39 6.32
C ALA A 33 3.44 25.21 6.69
N GLU A 34 2.87 24.51 5.73
CA GLU A 34 2.29 23.19 5.94
C GLU A 34 3.28 22.33 6.75
N PRO A 35 2.82 21.60 7.77
CA PRO A 35 3.72 20.74 8.55
C PRO A 35 4.42 19.79 7.60
N LYS A 36 5.75 19.88 7.49
CA LYS A 36 6.54 18.98 6.63
C LYS A 36 6.22 17.55 7.01
N LYS A 37 5.62 16.80 6.10
CA LYS A 37 5.31 15.36 6.27
C LYS A 37 6.58 14.64 6.69
N LYS A 38 6.56 13.97 7.85
CA LYS A 38 7.71 13.23 8.35
C LYS A 38 7.58 11.78 7.89
N PHE A 39 8.27 11.44 6.82
CA PHE A 39 8.34 10.06 6.32
C PHE A 39 9.21 9.18 7.22
N ARG A 40 8.94 7.87 7.21
CA ARG A 40 9.76 6.87 7.89
C ARG A 40 11.03 6.61 7.08
N SER A 41 12.11 6.32 7.79
CA SER A 41 13.32 5.78 7.18
C SER A 41 13.26 4.26 7.28
N ILE A 42 13.19 3.57 6.16
CA ILE A 42 13.17 2.11 6.06
C ILE A 42 14.53 1.66 5.51
N ASN A 43 15.19 0.75 6.19
CA ASN A 43 16.46 0.18 5.74
C ASN A 43 16.20 -1.04 4.86
N PHE A 44 16.02 -0.81 3.56
CA PHE A 44 15.74 -1.89 2.60
C PHE A 44 16.93 -2.83 2.40
N ASP A 45 18.17 -2.37 2.55
CA ASP A 45 19.35 -3.25 2.46
C ASP A 45 19.29 -4.33 3.53
N ALA A 46 19.05 -3.95 4.78
CA ALA A 46 18.90 -4.91 5.87
C ALA A 46 17.66 -5.83 5.71
N LEU A 47 16.58 -5.32 5.15
CA LEU A 47 15.39 -6.12 4.90
C LEU A 47 15.61 -7.15 3.80
N THR A 48 16.27 -6.79 2.71
CA THR A 48 16.58 -7.70 1.60
C THR A 48 17.67 -8.71 1.95
N GLU A 49 18.58 -8.37 2.86
CA GLU A 49 19.52 -9.34 3.46
C GLU A 49 18.78 -10.41 4.29
N LEU A 50 17.72 -10.00 5.01
CA LEU A 50 16.88 -10.94 5.77
C LEU A 50 16.09 -11.85 4.82
N ASN A 51 15.43 -11.26 3.81
CA ASN A 51 14.66 -11.99 2.82
C ASN A 51 14.53 -11.17 1.53
N PRO A 52 15.03 -11.65 0.37
CA PRO A 52 14.94 -10.96 -0.92
C PRO A 52 13.52 -10.80 -1.46
N ASP A 53 12.56 -11.51 -0.88
CA ASP A 53 11.14 -11.36 -1.21
C ASP A 53 10.52 -10.09 -0.65
N ILE A 54 11.19 -9.40 0.30
CA ILE A 54 10.74 -8.11 0.82
C ILE A 54 11.08 -7.03 -0.21
N TYR A 55 10.06 -6.36 -0.75
CA TYR A 55 10.24 -5.36 -1.80
C TYR A 55 9.62 -4.00 -1.47
N ALA A 56 8.71 -3.94 -0.49
CA ALA A 56 8.05 -2.72 -0.08
C ALA A 56 7.71 -2.73 1.42
N TRP A 57 7.23 -1.60 1.91
CA TRP A 57 6.73 -1.44 3.27
C TRP A 57 5.45 -0.62 3.24
N ILE A 58 4.37 -1.14 3.83
CA ILE A 58 3.10 -0.42 3.96
C ILE A 58 2.99 0.24 5.33
N ASP A 59 2.58 1.50 5.37
CA ASP A 59 2.29 2.25 6.59
C ASP A 59 0.99 3.03 6.43
N MET A 60 0.05 2.82 7.34
CA MET A 60 -1.18 3.60 7.43
C MET A 60 -1.17 4.36 8.76
N PRO A 61 -0.85 5.67 8.73
CA PRO A 61 -0.76 6.48 9.94
C PRO A 61 -2.05 6.45 10.78
N GLY A 62 -1.89 6.32 12.09
CA GLY A 62 -3.03 6.23 13.02
C GLY A 62 -3.62 4.82 13.16
N SER A 63 -3.15 3.85 12.37
CA SER A 63 -3.52 2.44 12.48
C SER A 63 -2.34 1.59 12.93
N ILE A 64 -2.57 0.29 13.13
CA ILE A 64 -1.49 -0.69 13.39
C ILE A 64 -0.83 -1.19 12.10
N ILE A 65 -1.34 -0.84 10.91
CA ILE A 65 -0.80 -1.28 9.63
C ILE A 65 0.54 -0.59 9.39
N ASN A 66 1.61 -1.34 9.66
CA ASN A 66 2.99 -0.90 9.55
C ASN A 66 3.87 -2.16 9.38
N TYR A 67 3.92 -2.68 8.15
CA TYR A 67 4.46 -4.00 7.84
C TYR A 67 5.32 -4.00 6.58
N ALA A 68 6.31 -4.90 6.53
CA ALA A 68 6.96 -5.26 5.29
C ALA A 68 5.95 -5.93 4.33
N VAL A 69 6.13 -5.69 3.04
CA VAL A 69 5.38 -6.34 1.95
C VAL A 69 6.30 -7.28 1.23
N VAL A 70 5.86 -8.53 1.08
CA VAL A 70 6.62 -9.62 0.45
C VAL A 70 5.91 -10.17 -0.79
N GLN A 71 6.69 -10.75 -1.70
CA GLN A 71 6.14 -11.50 -2.84
C GLN A 71 7.04 -12.69 -3.11
N SER A 72 6.50 -13.91 -3.01
CA SER A 72 7.23 -15.13 -3.34
C SER A 72 7.39 -15.28 -4.86
N GLU A 73 8.58 -15.71 -5.30
CA GLU A 73 8.83 -16.01 -6.72
C GLU A 73 8.24 -17.36 -7.16
N ASP A 74 8.07 -18.27 -6.22
CA ASP A 74 7.69 -19.66 -6.52
C ASP A 74 6.22 -19.96 -6.28
N LYS A 75 5.60 -19.37 -5.24
CA LYS A 75 4.26 -19.76 -4.78
C LYS A 75 3.45 -18.56 -4.30
N ASP A 76 2.37 -18.23 -5.00
CA ASP A 76 1.54 -17.04 -4.74
C ASP A 76 0.97 -16.96 -3.32
N GLU A 77 0.61 -18.10 -2.72
CA GLU A 77 0.02 -18.19 -1.37
C GLU A 77 1.06 -18.47 -0.28
N PHE A 78 2.38 -18.44 -0.57
CA PHE A 78 3.41 -18.83 0.41
C PHE A 78 3.30 -18.01 1.70
N TYR A 79 3.16 -16.70 1.56
CA TYR A 79 3.11 -15.79 2.71
C TYR A 79 1.74 -15.69 3.39
N SER A 80 0.76 -16.47 2.97
CA SER A 80 -0.52 -16.59 3.69
C SER A 80 -0.36 -17.26 5.07
N ASP A 81 0.66 -18.10 5.23
CA ASP A 81 0.96 -18.80 6.48
C ASP A 81 2.47 -18.83 6.84
N HIS A 82 3.25 -17.86 6.28
CA HIS A 82 4.67 -17.68 6.59
C HIS A 82 4.97 -16.24 6.97
N ALA A 83 5.88 -16.08 7.92
CA ALA A 83 6.42 -14.77 8.32
C ALA A 83 7.38 -14.24 7.26
N VAL A 84 7.77 -12.97 7.39
CA VAL A 84 8.67 -12.28 6.45
C VAL A 84 10.07 -12.91 6.33
N ASP A 85 10.49 -13.71 7.30
CA ASP A 85 11.75 -14.48 7.28
C ASP A 85 11.60 -15.86 6.64
N GLY A 86 10.41 -16.20 6.12
CA GLY A 86 10.10 -17.49 5.51
C GLY A 86 9.76 -18.60 6.50
N SER A 87 9.78 -18.36 7.81
CA SER A 87 9.35 -19.33 8.81
C SER A 87 7.82 -19.50 8.84
N TYR A 88 7.36 -20.71 9.19
CA TYR A 88 5.92 -20.94 9.33
C TYR A 88 5.32 -20.07 10.44
N TYR A 89 4.30 -19.34 10.09
CA TYR A 89 3.54 -18.48 11.01
C TYR A 89 2.09 -18.36 10.52
N SER A 90 1.16 -18.92 11.25
CA SER A 90 -0.28 -18.95 10.89
C SER A 90 -0.94 -17.57 10.74
N GLY A 91 -0.24 -16.51 11.09
CA GLY A 91 -0.67 -15.12 10.88
C GLY A 91 -0.27 -14.56 9.53
N GLY A 92 0.57 -15.28 8.80
CA GLY A 92 1.10 -14.84 7.53
C GLY A 92 1.85 -13.50 7.56
N SER A 93 2.06 -12.96 6.41
CA SER A 93 2.63 -11.62 6.18
C SER A 93 1.66 -10.78 5.35
N ILE A 94 1.98 -9.49 5.13
CA ILE A 94 1.35 -8.72 4.06
C ILE A 94 2.10 -9.04 2.77
N PHE A 95 1.39 -9.49 1.75
CA PHE A 95 2.00 -9.97 0.52
C PHE A 95 1.21 -9.59 -0.74
N SER A 96 1.88 -9.61 -1.87
CA SER A 96 1.27 -9.61 -3.19
C SER A 96 1.55 -10.93 -3.90
N GLN A 97 0.77 -11.22 -4.93
CA GLN A 97 0.98 -12.37 -5.80
C GLN A 97 1.72 -11.95 -7.07
N ARG A 98 2.31 -12.92 -7.79
CA ARG A 98 3.10 -12.69 -9.02
C ARG A 98 2.30 -12.13 -10.20
N TYR A 99 0.99 -11.98 -10.05
CA TYR A 99 0.15 -11.26 -11.01
C TYR A 99 0.44 -9.77 -11.03
N ASN A 100 1.02 -9.24 -9.93
CA ASN A 100 1.48 -7.87 -9.86
C ASN A 100 3.01 -7.77 -9.92
N LYS A 101 3.48 -6.69 -10.53
CA LYS A 101 4.87 -6.29 -10.47
C LYS A 101 5.20 -5.75 -9.09
N ARG A 102 6.47 -5.92 -8.68
CA ARG A 102 6.97 -5.43 -7.39
C ARG A 102 7.19 -3.90 -7.34
N ASP A 103 7.10 -3.20 -8.49
CA ASP A 103 7.37 -1.76 -8.61
C ASP A 103 6.11 -0.88 -8.56
N PHE A 104 4.95 -1.46 -8.29
CA PHE A 104 3.65 -0.78 -8.26
C PHE A 104 3.30 -0.05 -9.58
N SER A 105 3.88 -0.47 -10.72
CA SER A 105 3.62 0.11 -12.03
C SER A 105 2.33 -0.39 -12.70
N ASP A 106 1.73 -1.46 -12.16
CA ASP A 106 0.45 -1.96 -12.66
C ASP A 106 -0.70 -0.98 -12.38
N PRO A 107 -1.76 -0.96 -13.19
CA PRO A 107 -2.94 -0.13 -12.93
C PRO A 107 -3.59 -0.40 -11.58
N VAL A 108 -3.56 -1.65 -11.13
CA VAL A 108 -4.05 -2.10 -9.83
C VAL A 108 -3.05 -3.08 -9.22
N THR A 109 -2.58 -2.78 -8.02
CA THR A 109 -1.79 -3.70 -7.20
C THR A 109 -2.63 -4.21 -6.04
N VAL A 110 -2.65 -5.53 -5.85
CA VAL A 110 -3.42 -6.18 -4.80
C VAL A 110 -2.50 -6.67 -3.69
N LEU A 111 -2.72 -6.18 -2.48
CA LEU A 111 -2.03 -6.63 -1.27
C LEU A 111 -2.98 -7.48 -0.42
N TYR A 112 -2.51 -8.62 0.01
CA TYR A 112 -3.23 -9.58 0.85
C TYR A 112 -2.71 -9.54 2.27
N GLY A 113 -3.58 -9.78 3.23
CA GLY A 113 -3.23 -9.90 4.63
C GLY A 113 -4.39 -10.41 5.46
N HIS A 114 -4.10 -11.18 6.50
CA HIS A 114 -5.15 -11.73 7.36
C HIS A 114 -5.90 -10.65 8.14
N ASN A 115 -7.20 -10.85 8.27
CA ASN A 115 -8.05 -10.15 9.24
C ASN A 115 -8.05 -10.94 10.57
N ARG A 116 -7.14 -10.60 11.50
CA ARG A 116 -6.95 -11.36 12.73
C ARG A 116 -7.79 -10.84 13.88
N LYS A 117 -8.38 -11.77 14.66
CA LYS A 117 -9.19 -11.43 15.85
C LYS A 117 -8.41 -10.71 16.95
N ASN A 118 -7.08 -10.82 16.97
CA ASN A 118 -6.22 -10.12 17.93
C ASN A 118 -5.87 -8.68 17.49
N GLY A 119 -6.50 -8.17 16.43
CA GLY A 119 -6.32 -6.82 15.94
C GLY A 119 -5.06 -6.61 15.09
N THR A 120 -4.28 -7.64 14.76
CA THR A 120 -3.06 -7.51 13.95
C THR A 120 -3.32 -7.68 12.45
N MET A 121 -2.30 -7.45 11.64
CA MET A 121 -2.33 -7.51 10.17
C MET A 121 -3.33 -6.49 9.61
N PHE A 122 -4.25 -6.88 8.75
CA PHE A 122 -5.27 -5.99 8.18
C PHE A 122 -6.56 -5.87 9.00
N ALA A 123 -6.54 -6.29 10.28
CA ALA A 123 -7.74 -6.26 11.12
C ALA A 123 -8.33 -4.86 11.31
N THR A 124 -7.50 -3.80 11.37
CA THR A 124 -7.97 -2.41 11.49
C THR A 124 -8.70 -1.89 10.25
N LEU A 125 -8.65 -2.60 9.12
CA LEU A 125 -9.50 -2.24 7.97
C LEU A 125 -11.00 -2.42 8.26
N ASN A 126 -11.38 -3.19 9.30
CA ASN A 126 -12.77 -3.25 9.75
C ASN A 126 -13.26 -1.92 10.35
N ASP A 127 -12.33 -1.10 10.89
CA ASP A 127 -12.66 0.17 11.52
C ASP A 127 -13.12 1.22 10.50
N PHE A 128 -12.83 1.01 9.22
CA PHE A 128 -13.35 1.82 8.11
C PHE A 128 -14.88 1.73 7.92
N ALA A 129 -15.55 0.83 8.62
CA ALA A 129 -17.00 0.83 8.72
C ALA A 129 -17.55 2.04 9.51
N ASP A 130 -16.70 2.68 10.34
CA ASP A 130 -17.00 3.95 11.01
C ASP A 130 -16.64 5.11 10.09
N PRO A 131 -17.60 5.98 9.71
CA PRO A 131 -17.34 7.13 8.85
C PRO A 131 -16.31 8.12 9.43
N ALA A 132 -16.25 8.30 10.75
CA ALA A 132 -15.25 9.17 11.36
C ALA A 132 -13.85 8.61 11.23
N TYR A 133 -13.68 7.30 11.46
CA TYR A 133 -12.41 6.62 11.23
C TYR A 133 -11.98 6.69 9.76
N PHE A 134 -12.93 6.50 8.82
CA PHE A 134 -12.67 6.61 7.38
C PHE A 134 -12.11 7.99 7.01
N GLU A 135 -12.71 9.07 7.50
CA GLU A 135 -12.24 10.43 7.20
C GLU A 135 -10.87 10.76 7.80
N GLU A 136 -10.56 10.21 8.98
CA GLU A 136 -9.29 10.48 9.67
C GLU A 136 -8.11 9.63 9.15
N HIS A 137 -8.36 8.44 8.56
CA HIS A 137 -7.33 7.46 8.24
C HIS A 137 -7.21 7.17 6.73
N ARG A 138 -7.43 8.17 5.88
CA ARG A 138 -7.46 8.00 4.43
C ARG A 138 -6.10 7.85 3.77
N THR A 139 -5.00 8.08 4.48
CA THR A 139 -3.66 8.07 3.88
C THR A 139 -2.98 6.74 4.10
N VAL A 140 -2.44 6.16 3.03
CA VAL A 140 -1.58 4.97 3.04
C VAL A 140 -0.28 5.31 2.34
N TYR A 141 0.85 4.99 2.98
CA TYR A 141 2.16 5.10 2.37
C TYR A 141 2.69 3.72 1.98
N ILE A 142 3.21 3.63 0.78
CA ILE A 142 4.03 2.51 0.33
C ILE A 142 5.45 3.03 0.14
N TYR A 143 6.36 2.54 0.97
CA TYR A 143 7.78 2.83 0.86
C TYR A 143 8.44 1.76 0.01
N MET A 144 9.33 2.19 -0.86
CA MET A 144 10.22 1.36 -1.64
C MET A 144 11.67 1.83 -1.43
N SER A 145 12.64 1.11 -1.97
CA SER A 145 14.06 1.47 -1.83
C SER A 145 14.39 2.84 -2.44
N ASP A 146 13.66 3.24 -3.47
CA ASP A 146 13.91 4.43 -4.31
C ASP A 146 12.71 5.38 -4.40
N ALA A 147 11.56 5.03 -3.84
CA ALA A 147 10.35 5.82 -3.95
C ALA A 147 9.46 5.72 -2.70
N ILE A 148 8.60 6.72 -2.51
CA ILE A 148 7.49 6.71 -1.56
C ILE A 148 6.23 7.06 -2.32
N TYR A 149 5.26 6.15 -2.31
CA TYR A 149 3.93 6.41 -2.87
C TYR A 149 2.95 6.76 -1.76
N GLU A 150 2.18 7.81 -1.99
CA GLU A 150 1.08 8.21 -1.12
C GLU A 150 -0.25 7.90 -1.82
N TYR A 151 -1.08 7.10 -1.16
CA TYR A 151 -2.39 6.71 -1.65
C TYR A 151 -3.48 7.25 -0.74
N THR A 152 -4.63 7.59 -1.34
CA THR A 152 -5.81 7.98 -0.59
C THR A 152 -6.86 6.88 -0.64
N VAL A 153 -7.28 6.40 0.52
CA VAL A 153 -8.41 5.46 0.62
C VAL A 153 -9.69 6.17 0.17
N PHE A 154 -10.35 5.67 -0.85
CA PHE A 154 -11.60 6.22 -1.37
C PHE A 154 -12.80 5.30 -1.14
N ALA A 155 -12.58 4.01 -0.89
CA ALA A 155 -13.62 3.04 -0.58
C ALA A 155 -13.10 1.95 0.36
N ALA A 156 -13.96 1.45 1.25
CA ALA A 156 -13.73 0.28 2.08
C ALA A 156 -15.04 -0.51 2.16
N TYR A 157 -15.03 -1.76 1.70
CA TYR A 157 -16.23 -2.58 1.63
C TYR A 157 -15.89 -4.08 1.72
N PRO A 158 -16.82 -4.92 2.19
CA PRO A 158 -16.66 -6.37 2.13
C PRO A 158 -16.65 -6.84 0.68
N HIS A 159 -15.56 -7.51 0.27
CA HIS A 159 -15.45 -8.11 -1.05
C HIS A 159 -15.72 -9.62 -0.99
N SER A 160 -16.16 -10.22 -2.10
CA SER A 160 -16.25 -11.67 -2.25
C SER A 160 -14.87 -12.31 -2.25
N SER A 161 -14.80 -13.64 -2.15
CA SER A 161 -13.55 -14.40 -2.30
C SER A 161 -13.06 -14.51 -3.76
N GLU A 162 -13.66 -13.74 -4.68
CA GLU A 162 -13.28 -13.69 -6.08
C GLU A 162 -11.88 -13.08 -6.23
N HIS A 163 -11.03 -13.72 -7.05
CA HIS A 163 -9.68 -13.27 -7.28
C HIS A 163 -9.67 -12.09 -8.25
N LEU A 164 -9.46 -10.88 -7.73
CA LEU A 164 -9.65 -9.63 -8.45
C LEU A 164 -8.88 -9.58 -9.78
N LEU A 165 -7.58 -9.90 -9.76
CA LEU A 165 -6.72 -9.82 -10.95
C LEU A 165 -6.92 -10.95 -11.97
N LEU A 166 -7.64 -12.02 -11.61
CA LEU A 166 -8.01 -13.08 -12.54
C LEU A 166 -9.39 -12.87 -13.18
N CYS A 167 -10.24 -12.09 -12.53
CA CYS A 167 -11.61 -11.83 -12.97
C CYS A 167 -11.74 -10.52 -13.75
N HIS A 168 -10.75 -9.64 -13.66
CA HIS A 168 -10.76 -8.32 -14.29
C HIS A 168 -9.45 -8.03 -15.01
N ASP A 169 -9.53 -7.51 -16.23
CA ASP A 169 -8.40 -6.96 -16.96
C ASP A 169 -8.31 -5.44 -16.73
N PHE A 170 -7.58 -5.04 -15.69
CA PHE A 170 -7.38 -3.62 -15.37
C PHE A 170 -6.42 -2.90 -16.32
N THR A 171 -5.83 -3.57 -17.31
CA THR A 171 -5.11 -2.91 -18.41
C THR A 171 -6.06 -2.37 -19.47
N ASP A 172 -7.30 -2.86 -19.51
CA ASP A 172 -8.40 -2.30 -20.30
C ASP A 172 -9.00 -1.11 -19.53
N GLU A 173 -8.88 0.10 -20.08
CA GLU A 173 -9.32 1.35 -19.46
C GLU A 173 -10.85 1.37 -19.21
N ASP A 174 -11.64 0.80 -20.10
CA ASP A 174 -13.11 0.73 -19.96
C ASP A 174 -13.49 -0.22 -18.83
N GLU A 175 -12.77 -1.33 -18.65
CA GLU A 175 -13.02 -2.26 -17.56
C GLU A 175 -12.57 -1.67 -16.22
N PHE A 176 -11.40 -1.03 -16.18
CA PHE A 176 -10.90 -0.30 -15.02
C PHE A 176 -11.94 0.74 -14.55
N ASN A 177 -12.37 1.62 -15.44
CA ASN A 177 -13.33 2.66 -15.11
C ASN A 177 -14.66 2.07 -14.65
N ARG A 178 -15.21 1.07 -15.34
CA ARG A 178 -16.46 0.39 -14.94
C ARG A 178 -16.39 -0.27 -13.56
N TYR A 179 -15.21 -0.77 -13.17
CA TYR A 179 -15.02 -1.38 -11.86
C TYR A 179 -15.01 -0.31 -10.77
N PHE A 180 -14.18 0.72 -10.92
CA PHE A 180 -13.99 1.74 -9.89
C PHE A 180 -15.15 2.73 -9.79
N ASP A 181 -15.86 3.04 -10.88
CA ASP A 181 -17.09 3.87 -10.83
C ASP A 181 -18.22 3.26 -9.98
N LYS A 182 -18.21 1.94 -9.80
CA LYS A 182 -19.20 1.28 -8.91
C LYS A 182 -18.86 1.43 -7.43
N LEU A 183 -17.62 1.82 -7.11
CA LEU A 183 -17.12 1.96 -5.74
C LEU A 183 -17.16 3.42 -5.25
N ALA A 184 -17.31 4.38 -6.16
CA ALA A 184 -17.44 5.80 -5.87
C ALA A 184 -18.90 6.17 -5.59
#